data_3b06efa94a035aa37e9174ab1a16d6c4
#
_entry.id   3b06efa94a035aa37e9174ab1a16d6c4
#
_cell.length_a   1.000
_cell.length_b   1.000
_cell.length_c   1.000
_cell.angle_alpha   90.00
_cell.angle_beta   90.00
_cell.angle_gamma   90.00
#
_symmetry.space_group_name_H-M   'P 1'
#
loop_
_entity.id
_entity.type
_entity.pdbx_description
1 polymer ?
#
loop_
_entity_poly.entity_id
_entity_poly.type
_entity_poly.pdbx_seq_one_letter_code
_entity_poly.pdbx_strand_id
1 'polypeptide(L)'
;MWAKAKVQINTPITSTNNKVNFQFAHALSRLGYTIKLHEQYPSATFKLNKITLAGSPDGTTNAFYKKGTIDLSTVKDPTSGATTGLWNTSSSDKQNFDWFSGTYENLSTTASNPDKANNYLFVIPQEFKEKTTENPDVDELYVIVNYTITYSDNKTQTNTVYKQIKKNFERGKAYMLNLTIGLPIEFDVNLTEGVGVEDWGEDDGINIGSNDNNPWDGIE
;
A
#
# COMPACT_ATOMS: atom_id res chain seq x y z
N MET A 1 -15.02 -4.87 -1.22
CA MET A 1 -15.30 -5.93 -2.21
C MET A 1 -16.66 -5.65 -2.81
N TRP A 2 -16.84 -5.84 -4.09
CA TRP A 2 -18.12 -5.73 -4.77
C TRP A 2 -18.21 -6.86 -5.80
N ALA A 3 -19.44 -7.22 -6.21
CA ALA A 3 -19.65 -8.28 -7.18
C ALA A 3 -20.67 -7.83 -8.23
N LYS A 4 -20.45 -8.29 -9.47
CA LYS A 4 -21.41 -8.17 -10.56
C LYS A 4 -21.74 -9.57 -11.07
N ALA A 5 -23.01 -9.84 -11.35
CA ALA A 5 -23.39 -11.09 -11.98
C ALA A 5 -22.74 -11.18 -13.39
N LYS A 6 -21.99 -12.22 -13.66
CA LYS A 6 -21.29 -12.45 -14.94
C LYS A 6 -22.25 -12.81 -16.06
N VAL A 7 -23.44 -13.29 -15.73
CA VAL A 7 -24.45 -13.73 -16.72
C VAL A 7 -25.72 -12.93 -16.52
N GLN A 8 -26.17 -12.24 -17.57
CA GLN A 8 -27.57 -11.81 -17.64
C GLN A 8 -28.43 -13.04 -17.87
N ILE A 9 -29.17 -13.45 -16.87
CA ILE A 9 -30.09 -14.55 -16.99
C ILE A 9 -31.36 -13.99 -17.65
N ASN A 10 -31.44 -14.12 -18.95
CA ASN A 10 -32.66 -13.80 -19.71
C ASN A 10 -33.70 -14.94 -19.67
N THR A 11 -33.36 -16.03 -19.02
CA THR A 11 -34.24 -17.19 -18.81
C THR A 11 -34.51 -17.41 -17.36
N PRO A 12 -35.70 -17.81 -16.96
CA PRO A 12 -36.00 -18.15 -15.57
C PRO A 12 -35.02 -19.20 -15.05
N ILE A 13 -34.58 -19.06 -13.79
CA ILE A 13 -33.74 -20.05 -13.13
C ILE A 13 -34.58 -21.34 -13.02
N THR A 14 -34.13 -22.40 -13.69
CA THR A 14 -34.77 -23.72 -13.63
C THR A 14 -33.94 -24.66 -12.72
N SER A 15 -34.51 -25.78 -12.34
CA SER A 15 -33.82 -26.79 -11.52
C SER A 15 -32.52 -27.34 -12.18
N THR A 16 -32.37 -27.17 -13.47
CA THR A 16 -31.18 -27.57 -14.23
C THR A 16 -30.18 -26.45 -14.45
N ASN A 17 -30.55 -25.19 -14.17
CA ASN A 17 -29.70 -24.02 -14.34
C ASN A 17 -29.84 -23.07 -13.13
N ASN A 18 -29.55 -23.59 -11.95
CA ASN A 18 -29.72 -22.88 -10.68
C ASN A 18 -28.43 -22.24 -10.16
N LYS A 19 -27.38 -22.17 -10.98
CA LYS A 19 -26.10 -21.55 -10.60
C LYS A 19 -26.03 -20.11 -11.09
N VAL A 20 -25.75 -19.19 -10.16
CA VAL A 20 -25.42 -17.81 -10.48
C VAL A 20 -23.94 -17.62 -10.16
N ASN A 21 -23.16 -17.31 -11.18
CA ASN A 21 -21.74 -16.99 -11.01
C ASN A 21 -21.57 -15.51 -10.72
N PHE A 22 -20.97 -15.18 -9.59
CA PHE A 22 -20.60 -13.83 -9.24
C PHE A 22 -19.08 -13.65 -9.44
N GLN A 23 -18.70 -12.61 -10.12
CA GLN A 23 -17.32 -12.18 -10.18
C GLN A 23 -17.11 -11.04 -9.19
N PHE A 24 -16.19 -11.24 -8.26
CA PHE A 24 -15.83 -10.26 -7.25
C PHE A 24 -14.60 -9.48 -7.68
N ALA A 25 -14.55 -8.20 -7.37
CA ALA A 25 -13.39 -7.38 -7.56
C ALA A 25 -13.11 -6.53 -6.32
N HIS A 26 -11.84 -6.23 -6.08
CA HIS A 26 -11.45 -5.33 -5.00
C HIS A 26 -11.61 -3.88 -5.45
N ALA A 27 -12.30 -3.08 -4.64
CA ALA A 27 -12.54 -1.67 -4.93
C ALA A 27 -11.37 -0.77 -4.48
N LEU A 28 -10.56 -1.23 -3.54
CA LEU A 28 -9.47 -0.49 -2.91
C LEU A 28 -8.11 -1.00 -3.36
N SER A 29 -7.08 -0.18 -3.17
CA SER A 29 -5.69 -0.58 -3.21
C SER A 29 -5.23 -1.01 -1.83
N ARG A 30 -4.35 -2.00 -1.74
CA ARG A 30 -3.76 -2.49 -0.50
C ARG A 30 -2.30 -2.06 -0.40
N LEU A 31 -1.91 -1.45 0.72
CA LEU A 31 -0.53 -1.05 0.99
C LEU A 31 0.01 -1.83 2.18
N GLY A 32 1.24 -2.31 2.06
CA GLY A 32 2.02 -2.91 3.13
C GLY A 32 3.42 -2.32 3.18
N TYR A 33 4.19 -2.65 4.21
CA TYR A 33 5.58 -2.25 4.29
C TYR A 33 6.46 -3.29 4.97
N THR A 34 7.74 -3.26 4.61
CA THR A 34 8.82 -3.87 5.38
C THR A 34 9.90 -2.83 5.64
N ILE A 35 10.70 -3.05 6.69
CA ILE A 35 11.81 -2.17 7.03
C ILE A 35 13.06 -2.98 7.37
N LYS A 36 14.22 -2.48 6.94
CA LYS A 36 15.53 -3.06 7.25
C LYS A 36 16.59 -1.98 7.44
N LEU A 37 17.73 -2.37 8.00
CA LEU A 37 18.93 -1.55 7.96
C LEU A 37 19.65 -1.70 6.61
N HIS A 38 20.30 -0.62 6.16
CA HIS A 38 21.14 -0.62 4.97
C HIS A 38 22.30 -1.60 5.11
N GLU A 39 22.97 -1.57 6.27
CA GLU A 39 24.08 -2.46 6.62
C GLU A 39 24.08 -2.78 8.11
N GLN A 40 25.05 -3.59 8.56
CA GLN A 40 25.29 -3.79 9.98
C GLN A 40 26.11 -2.62 10.55
N TYR A 41 25.69 -2.12 11.70
CA TYR A 41 26.36 -1.04 12.42
C TYR A 41 26.84 -1.54 13.77
N PRO A 42 28.10 -2.08 13.85
CA PRO A 42 28.60 -2.71 15.09
C PRO A 42 28.66 -1.77 16.30
N SER A 43 28.75 -0.46 16.05
CA SER A 43 28.88 0.57 17.08
C SER A 43 27.60 1.36 17.32
N ALA A 44 26.46 0.90 16.78
CA ALA A 44 25.19 1.59 16.94
C ALA A 44 24.01 0.62 16.91
N THR A 45 22.97 0.96 17.66
CA THR A 45 21.67 0.28 17.58
C THR A 45 20.60 1.23 17.09
N PHE A 46 19.62 0.70 16.38
CA PHE A 46 18.57 1.47 15.76
C PHE A 46 17.21 1.08 16.35
N LYS A 47 16.42 2.09 16.65
CA LYS A 47 15.07 1.94 17.16
C LYS A 47 14.11 2.70 16.28
N LEU A 48 13.16 2.02 15.64
CA LEU A 48 12.07 2.65 14.91
C LEU A 48 11.06 3.22 15.90
N ASN A 49 10.67 4.46 15.70
CA ASN A 49 9.68 5.16 16.52
C ASN A 49 8.35 5.35 15.77
N LYS A 50 8.42 5.73 14.49
CA LYS A 50 7.20 6.06 13.73
C LYS A 50 7.41 5.92 12.22
N ILE A 51 6.35 5.51 11.53
CA ILE A 51 6.22 5.60 10.06
C ILE A 51 4.93 6.35 9.77
N THR A 52 5.01 7.43 9.01
CA THR A 52 3.85 8.23 8.60
C THR A 52 3.78 8.29 7.07
N LEU A 53 2.58 8.21 6.52
CA LEU A 53 2.26 8.52 5.13
C LEU A 53 1.48 9.83 5.09
N ALA A 54 2.00 10.84 4.38
CA ALA A 54 1.42 12.18 4.33
C ALA A 54 1.65 12.86 2.99
N GLY A 55 0.94 13.94 2.73
CA GLY A 55 1.03 14.73 1.50
C GLY A 55 2.16 15.78 1.51
N SER A 56 2.95 15.85 2.58
CA SER A 56 4.09 16.75 2.71
C SER A 56 5.20 16.11 3.55
N PRO A 57 6.47 16.51 3.37
CA PRO A 57 7.60 15.93 4.10
C PRO A 57 7.58 16.20 5.60
N ASP A 58 6.87 17.22 6.05
CA ASP A 58 6.67 17.56 7.47
C ASP A 58 5.48 16.81 8.11
N GLY A 59 4.74 16.03 7.32
CA GLY A 59 3.60 15.25 7.78
C GLY A 59 2.31 16.03 8.01
N THR A 60 2.25 17.31 7.68
CA THR A 60 1.10 18.18 8.00
C THR A 60 -0.01 18.14 6.95
N THR A 61 0.33 17.89 5.69
CA THR A 61 -0.64 17.83 4.58
C THR A 61 -1.24 16.43 4.47
N ASN A 62 -2.56 16.38 4.40
CA ASN A 62 -3.29 15.13 4.22
C ASN A 62 -3.16 14.59 2.78
N ALA A 63 -2.91 13.28 2.65
CA ALA A 63 -2.64 12.62 1.37
C ALA A 63 -3.83 11.83 0.83
N PHE A 64 -4.44 10.98 1.64
CA PHE A 64 -5.38 9.97 1.20
C PHE A 64 -6.83 10.39 1.37
N TYR A 65 -7.67 10.14 0.36
CA TYR A 65 -9.11 10.35 0.48
C TYR A 65 -9.71 9.46 1.58
N LYS A 66 -10.54 10.07 2.44
CA LYS A 66 -11.28 9.37 3.49
C LYS A 66 -12.53 8.68 2.98
N LYS A 67 -13.17 9.26 1.96
CA LYS A 67 -14.45 8.81 1.44
C LYS A 67 -14.59 9.12 -0.05
N GLY A 68 -15.51 8.43 -0.65
CA GLY A 68 -15.91 8.62 -2.04
C GLY A 68 -17.11 7.75 -2.34
N THR A 69 -17.64 7.89 -3.53
CA THR A 69 -18.67 7.01 -4.09
C THR A 69 -18.05 6.16 -5.19
N ILE A 70 -18.47 4.91 -5.28
CA ILE A 70 -18.04 4.01 -6.33
C ILE A 70 -19.20 3.80 -7.32
N ASP A 71 -18.94 4.05 -8.60
CA ASP A 71 -19.90 3.74 -9.66
C ASP A 71 -19.66 2.32 -10.17
N LEU A 72 -20.54 1.42 -9.79
CA LEU A 72 -20.48 0.02 -10.20
C LEU A 72 -20.98 -0.21 -11.63
N SER A 73 -21.68 0.75 -12.23
CA SER A 73 -22.18 0.63 -13.60
C SER A 73 -21.07 0.75 -14.63
N THR A 74 -20.00 1.47 -14.31
CA THR A 74 -18.84 1.69 -15.19
C THR A 74 -17.82 0.55 -15.15
N VAL A 75 -18.05 -0.46 -14.31
CA VAL A 75 -17.19 -1.64 -14.23
C VAL A 75 -17.33 -2.42 -15.54
N LYS A 76 -16.36 -2.26 -16.41
CA LYS A 76 -16.22 -3.11 -17.56
C LYS A 76 -15.77 -4.49 -17.12
N ASP A 77 -16.00 -5.45 -17.98
CA ASP A 77 -15.48 -6.81 -17.83
C ASP A 77 -14.01 -6.76 -17.39
N PRO A 78 -13.62 -7.48 -16.32
CA PRO A 78 -12.24 -7.54 -15.85
C PRO A 78 -11.24 -7.98 -16.92
N THR A 79 -11.65 -8.71 -17.92
CA THR A 79 -10.83 -9.04 -19.09
C THR A 79 -10.41 -7.84 -19.93
N SER A 80 -11.13 -6.72 -19.85
CA SER A 80 -10.81 -5.51 -20.63
C SER A 80 -9.82 -4.56 -19.94
N GLY A 81 -9.42 -4.82 -18.71
CA GLY A 81 -8.42 -4.01 -17.97
C GLY A 81 -8.85 -2.57 -17.66
N ALA A 82 -10.11 -2.21 -17.80
CA ALA A 82 -10.58 -0.88 -17.52
C ALA A 82 -10.66 -0.64 -16.00
N THR A 83 -9.64 -0.03 -15.44
CA THR A 83 -9.47 0.23 -14.00
C THR A 83 -9.84 1.66 -13.59
N THR A 84 -10.12 2.53 -14.54
CA THR A 84 -10.34 3.97 -14.32
C THR A 84 -11.82 4.33 -14.22
N GLY A 85 -12.14 5.32 -13.40
CA GLY A 85 -13.46 5.98 -13.37
C GLY A 85 -14.48 5.40 -12.39
N LEU A 86 -14.10 4.48 -11.52
CA LEU A 86 -15.01 3.88 -10.54
C LEU A 86 -15.24 4.75 -9.29
N TRP A 87 -14.21 5.46 -8.87
CA TRP A 87 -14.28 6.27 -7.66
C TRP A 87 -14.50 7.74 -7.99
N ASN A 88 -15.48 8.33 -7.34
CA ASN A 88 -15.68 9.78 -7.28
C ASN A 88 -15.37 10.24 -5.86
N THR A 89 -14.30 11.03 -5.72
CA THR A 89 -13.77 11.49 -4.44
C THR A 89 -13.92 13.00 -4.31
N SER A 90 -14.16 13.45 -3.09
CA SER A 90 -14.13 14.88 -2.79
C SER A 90 -12.71 15.28 -2.40
N SER A 91 -12.14 16.26 -3.10
CA SER A 91 -10.76 16.71 -2.92
C SER A 91 -10.44 17.29 -1.53
N SER A 92 -11.46 17.67 -0.76
CA SER A 92 -11.28 18.35 0.53
C SER A 92 -11.22 17.43 1.74
N ASP A 93 -11.58 16.15 1.61
CA ASP A 93 -11.68 15.24 2.77
C ASP A 93 -10.62 14.14 2.69
N LYS A 94 -9.41 14.51 3.12
CA LYS A 94 -8.24 13.64 3.13
C LYS A 94 -7.72 13.41 4.54
N GLN A 95 -6.85 12.40 4.69
CA GLN A 95 -6.17 12.02 5.93
C GLN A 95 -4.73 11.59 5.68
N ASN A 96 -3.95 11.58 6.74
CA ASN A 96 -2.66 10.93 6.83
C ASN A 96 -2.79 9.61 7.59
N PHE A 97 -1.79 8.76 7.46
CA PHE A 97 -1.70 7.54 8.24
C PHE A 97 -0.43 7.52 9.07
N ASP A 98 -0.56 7.41 10.39
CA ASP A 98 0.50 6.94 11.26
C ASP A 98 0.52 5.41 11.17
N TRP A 99 1.28 4.89 10.21
CA TRP A 99 1.25 3.48 9.86
C TRP A 99 1.91 2.60 10.92
N PHE A 100 2.96 3.11 11.50
CA PHE A 100 3.57 2.56 12.71
C PHE A 100 3.77 3.68 13.73
N SER A 101 3.44 3.40 14.99
CA SER A 101 3.74 4.31 16.10
C SER A 101 4.01 3.47 17.34
N GLY A 102 5.25 3.51 17.82
CA GLY A 102 5.66 2.68 18.97
C GLY A 102 7.16 2.59 19.09
N THR A 103 7.64 1.44 19.57
CA THR A 103 9.06 1.15 19.73
C THR A 103 9.36 -0.20 19.12
N TYR A 104 10.24 -0.24 18.11
CA TYR A 104 10.74 -1.47 17.54
C TYR A 104 12.26 -1.44 17.50
N GLU A 105 12.87 -2.34 18.27
CA GLU A 105 14.32 -2.37 18.53
C GLU A 105 15.05 -3.48 17.76
N ASN A 106 14.32 -4.36 17.08
CA ASN A 106 14.89 -5.52 16.38
C ASN A 106 15.22 -5.23 14.90
N LEU A 107 15.56 -3.98 14.57
CA LEU A 107 15.98 -3.64 13.23
C LEU A 107 17.29 -4.35 12.88
N SER A 108 17.33 -4.97 11.71
CA SER A 108 18.49 -5.67 11.17
C SER A 108 18.59 -5.48 9.66
N THR A 109 19.59 -6.05 9.04
CA THR A 109 19.72 -6.08 7.57
C THR A 109 18.70 -7.00 6.89
N THR A 110 18.01 -7.83 7.65
CA THR A 110 16.88 -8.64 7.17
C THR A 110 15.62 -7.80 7.25
N ALA A 111 14.88 -7.74 6.14
CA ALA A 111 13.60 -7.04 6.09
C ALA A 111 12.61 -7.68 7.07
N SER A 112 11.93 -6.85 7.83
CA SER A 112 10.92 -7.27 8.80
C SER A 112 9.74 -6.31 8.80
N ASN A 113 8.59 -6.79 9.27
CA ASN A 113 7.45 -5.93 9.59
C ASN A 113 7.40 -5.78 11.11
N PRO A 114 7.60 -4.57 11.65
CA PRO A 114 7.52 -4.30 13.09
C PRO A 114 6.17 -4.62 13.71
N ASP A 115 5.13 -4.56 12.89
CA ASP A 115 3.78 -4.85 13.31
C ASP A 115 3.39 -6.27 12.91
N LYS A 116 3.51 -7.20 13.85
CA LYS A 116 3.15 -8.62 13.65
C LYS A 116 1.69 -8.84 13.23
N ALA A 117 0.84 -7.85 13.38
CA ALA A 117 -0.57 -7.91 12.98
C ALA A 117 -0.79 -7.62 11.50
N ASN A 118 0.27 -7.49 10.69
CA ASN A 118 0.17 -7.18 9.27
C ASN A 118 -0.76 -6.00 9.00
N ASN A 119 -0.40 -4.83 9.51
CA ASN A 119 -1.19 -3.61 9.33
C ASN A 119 -1.15 -3.14 7.88
N TYR A 120 -1.96 -3.80 7.06
CA TYR A 120 -2.21 -3.32 5.71
C TYR A 120 -3.16 -2.13 5.74
N LEU A 121 -2.83 -1.11 4.96
CA LEU A 121 -3.75 -0.03 4.68
C LEU A 121 -4.55 -0.37 3.42
N PHE A 122 -5.85 -0.12 3.49
CA PHE A 122 -6.74 -0.15 2.33
C PHE A 122 -7.13 1.28 2.00
N VAL A 123 -6.69 1.74 0.83
CA VAL A 123 -6.85 3.13 0.41
C VAL A 123 -7.70 3.22 -0.85
N ILE A 124 -8.42 4.33 -1.01
CA ILE A 124 -9.09 4.66 -2.27
C ILE A 124 -8.02 4.83 -3.34
N PRO A 125 -8.16 4.18 -4.53
CA PRO A 125 -7.24 4.36 -5.64
C PRO A 125 -6.98 5.82 -5.95
N GLN A 126 -5.71 6.19 -6.07
CA GLN A 126 -5.27 7.57 -6.21
C GLN A 126 -3.90 7.63 -6.87
N GLU A 127 -3.69 8.62 -7.71
CA GLU A 127 -2.39 8.89 -8.30
C GLU A 127 -1.64 9.96 -7.52
N PHE A 128 -0.38 9.69 -7.20
CA PHE A 128 0.52 10.64 -6.56
C PHE A 128 1.65 11.02 -7.51
N LYS A 129 1.87 12.31 -7.64
CA LYS A 129 2.88 12.92 -8.51
C LYS A 129 3.68 13.97 -7.74
N GLU A 130 4.76 14.41 -8.33
CA GLU A 130 5.49 15.58 -7.87
C GLU A 130 4.79 16.84 -8.35
N LYS A 131 4.61 17.80 -7.47
CA LYS A 131 4.16 19.13 -7.84
C LYS A 131 5.25 19.84 -8.62
N THR A 132 4.87 20.40 -9.73
CA THR A 132 5.73 21.23 -10.57
C THR A 132 5.00 22.53 -10.88
N THR A 133 5.72 23.49 -11.45
CA THR A 133 5.10 24.73 -11.92
C THR A 133 4.01 24.48 -12.97
N GLU A 134 4.17 23.42 -13.77
CA GLU A 134 3.22 23.03 -14.81
C GLU A 134 2.03 22.22 -14.26
N ASN A 135 2.24 21.52 -13.14
CA ASN A 135 1.24 20.67 -12.49
C ASN A 135 1.16 20.97 -10.99
N PRO A 136 0.63 22.14 -10.59
CA PRO A 136 0.61 22.56 -9.18
C PRO A 136 -0.47 21.87 -8.35
N ASP A 137 -1.50 21.31 -8.99
CA ASP A 137 -2.70 20.78 -8.31
C ASP A 137 -2.70 19.25 -8.16
N VAL A 138 -1.52 18.62 -8.30
CA VAL A 138 -1.40 17.16 -8.11
C VAL A 138 -1.29 16.81 -6.63
N ASP A 139 -1.70 15.59 -6.30
CA ASP A 139 -1.50 15.02 -4.97
C ASP A 139 -0.07 14.50 -4.84
N GLU A 140 0.54 14.80 -3.72
CA GLU A 140 1.85 14.26 -3.34
C GLU A 140 1.72 13.23 -2.22
N LEU A 141 2.65 12.30 -2.18
CA LEU A 141 2.78 11.32 -1.12
C LEU A 141 4.23 11.24 -0.65
N TYR A 142 4.40 11.30 0.66
CA TYR A 142 5.68 11.10 1.33
C TYR A 142 5.56 9.97 2.34
N VAL A 143 6.57 9.10 2.37
CA VAL A 143 6.82 8.23 3.51
C VAL A 143 7.84 8.92 4.41
N ILE A 144 7.51 9.02 5.68
CA ILE A 144 8.30 9.72 6.70
C ILE A 144 8.61 8.71 7.78
N VAL A 145 9.88 8.52 8.08
CA VAL A 145 10.35 7.56 9.09
C VAL A 145 11.10 8.29 10.19
N ASN A 146 10.64 8.11 11.42
CA ASN A 146 11.32 8.60 12.62
C ASN A 146 11.97 7.43 13.35
N TYR A 147 13.26 7.53 13.64
CA TYR A 147 14.03 6.52 14.33
C TYR A 147 15.11 7.14 15.21
N THR A 148 15.54 6.38 16.21
CA THR A 148 16.60 6.78 17.13
C THR A 148 17.81 5.85 16.96
N ILE A 149 18.99 6.44 16.86
CA ILE A 149 20.27 5.75 16.88
C ILE A 149 20.86 5.90 18.29
N THR A 150 21.31 4.79 18.86
CA THR A 150 22.09 4.77 20.12
C THR A 150 23.49 4.28 19.78
N TYR A 151 24.48 5.13 19.99
CA TYR A 151 25.89 4.83 19.74
C TYR A 151 26.52 4.08 20.94
N SER A 152 27.70 3.51 20.72
CA SER A 152 28.43 2.72 21.74
C SER A 152 28.82 3.54 23.00
N ASP A 153 28.91 4.86 22.88
CA ASP A 153 29.12 5.79 24.00
C ASP A 153 27.82 6.19 24.72
N ASN A 154 26.71 5.50 24.43
CA ASN A 154 25.35 5.75 24.93
C ASN A 154 24.75 7.10 24.53
N LYS A 155 25.36 7.82 23.60
CA LYS A 155 24.71 8.98 23.00
C LYS A 155 23.59 8.54 22.07
N THR A 156 22.52 9.29 22.07
CA THR A 156 21.35 9.04 21.22
C THR A 156 21.12 10.18 20.26
N GLN A 157 20.70 9.85 19.05
CA GLN A 157 20.30 10.80 18.04
C GLN A 157 18.97 10.36 17.42
N THR A 158 17.97 11.22 17.47
CA THR A 158 16.69 10.96 16.80
C THR A 158 16.68 11.66 15.44
N ASN A 159 16.34 10.91 14.41
CA ASN A 159 16.32 11.35 13.03
C ASN A 159 14.92 11.21 12.47
N THR A 160 14.57 12.14 11.59
CA THR A 160 13.37 12.05 10.75
C THR A 160 13.82 12.16 9.31
N VAL A 161 13.52 11.15 8.53
CA VAL A 161 13.85 11.07 7.10
C VAL A 161 12.57 10.89 6.30
N TYR A 162 12.56 11.36 5.06
CA TYR A 162 11.40 11.22 4.20
C TYR A 162 11.81 10.97 2.75
N LYS A 163 10.92 10.32 2.02
CA LYS A 163 11.04 10.17 0.57
C LYS A 163 9.68 10.31 -0.08
N GLN A 164 9.65 11.01 -1.21
CA GLN A 164 8.47 11.13 -2.04
C GLN A 164 8.21 9.84 -2.82
N ILE A 165 6.95 9.44 -2.86
CA ILE A 165 6.46 8.30 -3.63
C ILE A 165 5.61 8.83 -4.78
N LYS A 166 6.03 8.53 -6.01
CA LYS A 166 5.33 8.88 -7.23
C LYS A 166 4.74 7.60 -7.82
N LYS A 167 3.47 7.35 -7.58
CA LYS A 167 2.80 6.12 -8.02
C LYS A 167 1.30 6.32 -8.18
N ASN A 168 0.74 5.68 -9.20
CA ASN A 168 -0.68 5.47 -9.30
C ASN A 168 -1.04 4.19 -8.54
N PHE A 169 -1.77 4.32 -7.44
CA PHE A 169 -2.33 3.19 -6.70
C PHE A 169 -3.66 2.79 -7.33
N GLU A 170 -3.65 1.68 -8.04
CA GLU A 170 -4.80 1.19 -8.78
C GLU A 170 -5.67 0.28 -7.90
N ARG A 171 -6.96 0.26 -8.19
CA ARG A 171 -7.87 -0.64 -7.49
C ARG A 171 -7.49 -2.11 -7.71
N GLY A 172 -7.73 -2.93 -6.71
CA GLY A 172 -7.46 -4.37 -6.78
C GLY A 172 -5.99 -4.75 -6.74
N LYS A 173 -5.08 -3.75 -6.70
CA LYS A 173 -3.64 -4.02 -6.64
C LYS A 173 -3.10 -3.89 -5.21
N ALA A 174 -2.06 -4.65 -4.96
CA ALA A 174 -1.29 -4.62 -3.73
C ALA A 174 0.09 -3.99 -3.99
N TYR A 175 0.55 -3.19 -3.04
CA TYR A 175 1.84 -2.49 -3.11
C TYR A 175 2.57 -2.67 -1.79
N MET A 176 3.88 -2.97 -1.88
CA MET A 176 4.76 -3.10 -0.72
C MET A 176 5.82 -2.00 -0.76
N LEU A 177 5.90 -1.23 0.31
CA LEU A 177 6.97 -0.24 0.54
C LEU A 177 8.11 -0.94 1.26
N ASN A 178 9.24 -1.10 0.59
CA ASN A 178 10.45 -1.68 1.18
C ASN A 178 11.35 -0.55 1.66
N LEU A 179 11.33 -0.30 2.96
CA LEU A 179 12.07 0.79 3.59
C LEU A 179 13.46 0.31 3.99
N THR A 180 14.47 1.10 3.65
CA THR A 180 15.84 0.87 4.08
C THR A 180 16.33 2.11 4.80
N ILE A 181 16.72 1.98 6.05
CA ILE A 181 17.27 3.08 6.86
C ILE A 181 18.70 2.76 7.30
N GLY A 182 19.45 3.81 7.58
CA GLY A 182 20.82 3.72 8.05
C GLY A 182 21.23 4.98 8.79
N LEU A 183 22.45 5.41 8.60
CA LEU A 183 22.86 6.74 9.03
C LEU A 183 22.02 7.80 8.30
N PRO A 184 21.93 9.05 8.79
CA PRO A 184 20.92 10.02 8.34
C PRO A 184 20.83 10.29 6.84
N ILE A 185 21.88 9.97 6.08
CA ILE A 185 21.93 10.11 4.62
C ILE A 185 21.53 8.84 3.86
N GLU A 186 21.26 7.74 4.57
CA GLU A 186 21.04 6.41 4.00
C GLU A 186 19.58 6.00 4.15
N PHE A 187 18.68 6.75 3.53
CA PHE A 187 17.27 6.40 3.47
C PHE A 187 16.85 6.12 2.05
N ASP A 188 16.34 4.92 1.81
CA ASP A 188 15.76 4.52 0.54
C ASP A 188 14.40 3.85 0.71
N VAL A 189 13.57 4.01 -0.31
CA VAL A 189 12.26 3.39 -0.43
C VAL A 189 12.14 2.78 -1.81
N ASN A 190 11.93 1.48 -1.85
CA ASN A 190 11.61 0.77 -3.07
C ASN A 190 10.16 0.29 -2.99
N LEU A 191 9.39 0.58 -4.04
CA LEU A 191 8.01 0.17 -4.16
C LEU A 191 7.92 -1.03 -5.10
N THR A 192 7.44 -2.15 -4.60
CA THR A 192 7.10 -3.31 -5.41
C THR A 192 5.60 -3.43 -5.56
N GLU A 193 5.18 -3.83 -6.75
CA GLU A 193 3.79 -4.07 -7.09
C GLU A 193 3.53 -5.57 -7.07
N GLY A 194 2.55 -5.97 -6.28
CA GLY A 194 2.07 -7.35 -6.27
C GLY A 194 0.98 -7.56 -7.32
N VAL A 195 0.76 -8.79 -7.69
CA VAL A 195 -0.36 -9.16 -8.57
C VAL A 195 -1.66 -8.77 -7.88
N GLY A 196 -2.46 -7.96 -8.54
CA GLY A 196 -3.79 -7.61 -8.06
C GLY A 196 -4.67 -8.85 -8.03
N VAL A 197 -5.40 -9.05 -6.95
CA VAL A 197 -6.40 -10.12 -6.88
C VAL A 197 -7.67 -9.60 -7.58
N GLU A 198 -7.60 -9.34 -8.89
CA GLU A 198 -8.79 -9.02 -9.67
C GLU A 198 -9.46 -10.25 -10.23
N ASP A 199 -8.67 -11.28 -10.50
CA ASP A 199 -9.12 -12.52 -11.06
C ASP A 199 -9.11 -13.61 -9.98
N TRP A 200 -10.23 -13.79 -9.37
CA TRP A 200 -10.56 -15.07 -8.76
C TRP A 200 -10.98 -15.96 -9.93
N GLY A 201 -9.98 -16.36 -10.74
CA GLY A 201 -10.20 -17.20 -11.89
C GLY A 201 -11.02 -18.43 -11.55
N GLU A 202 -11.86 -18.84 -12.48
CA GLU A 202 -12.52 -20.15 -12.42
C GLU A 202 -11.40 -21.20 -12.36
N ASP A 203 -11.33 -21.95 -11.28
CA ASP A 203 -10.61 -23.22 -11.09
C ASP A 203 -9.10 -23.22 -10.88
N ASP A 204 -8.36 -22.17 -11.09
CA ASP A 204 -7.00 -22.16 -10.61
C ASP A 204 -7.00 -21.56 -9.19
N GLY A 205 -7.03 -22.44 -8.20
CA GLY A 205 -6.81 -22.08 -6.82
C GLY A 205 -5.57 -21.17 -6.77
N ILE A 206 -5.63 -20.10 -5.97
CA ILE A 206 -4.49 -19.24 -5.73
C ILE A 206 -3.38 -20.17 -5.26
N ASN A 207 -2.52 -20.55 -6.20
CA ASN A 207 -1.34 -21.31 -5.87
C ASN A 207 -0.33 -20.29 -5.36
N ILE A 208 -0.41 -20.01 -4.06
CA ILE A 208 0.59 -19.23 -3.35
C ILE A 208 1.81 -20.15 -3.24
N GLY A 209 2.45 -20.37 -4.38
CA GLY A 209 3.71 -21.09 -4.43
C GLY A 209 4.83 -20.17 -3.97
N SER A 210 5.79 -20.72 -3.26
CA SER A 210 6.98 -20.04 -2.75
C SER A 210 7.88 -19.41 -3.83
N ASN A 211 7.46 -19.40 -5.08
CA ASN A 211 8.18 -18.87 -6.24
C ASN A 211 7.49 -17.69 -6.94
N ASP A 212 6.29 -17.32 -6.51
CA ASP A 212 5.66 -16.12 -7.02
C ASP A 212 6.23 -14.93 -6.28
N ASN A 213 6.69 -13.92 -7.00
CA ASN A 213 7.13 -12.62 -6.46
C ASN A 213 5.95 -11.83 -5.84
N ASN A 214 5.11 -12.50 -5.08
CA ASN A 214 4.05 -11.87 -4.33
C ASN A 214 4.69 -11.17 -3.13
N PRO A 215 4.67 -9.83 -3.05
CA PRO A 215 5.27 -9.09 -1.94
C PRO A 215 4.60 -9.39 -0.59
N TRP A 216 3.59 -10.26 -0.59
CA TRP A 216 2.82 -10.68 0.59
C TRP A 216 3.13 -12.11 1.02
N ASP A 217 3.94 -12.86 0.24
CA ASP A 217 4.39 -14.21 0.63
C ASP A 217 5.48 -14.10 1.69
N GLY A 218 5.33 -14.86 2.76
CA GLY A 218 6.31 -14.92 3.86
C GLY A 218 6.10 -13.91 4.97
N ILE A 219 4.94 -13.27 5.05
CA ILE A 219 4.51 -12.48 6.20
C ILE A 219 3.45 -13.32 6.94
N GLU A 220 3.91 -14.39 7.61
CA GLU A 220 3.16 -15.08 8.65
C GLU A 220 3.38 -14.44 10.03
#